data_f44cb54a7d1b592ad12f390a51099618
#
_entry.id   f44cb54a7d1b592ad12f390a51099618
#
_cell.length_a   1.000
_cell.length_b   1.000
_cell.length_c   1.000
_cell.angle_alpha   90.00
_cell.angle_beta   90.00
_cell.angle_gamma   90.00
#
_symmetry.space_group_name_H-M   'P 1'
#
loop_
_entity.id
_entity.type
_entity.pdbx_description
1 polymer ?
#
loop_
_entity_poly.entity_id
_entity_poly.type
_entity_poly.pdbx_seq_one_letter_code
_entity_poly.pdbx_strand_id
1 'polypeptide(L)'
;MDRLIGQILDALRHNNLDQNTLIVYMSDHGEQVGEHDLWWKQTFYEHSVKVPTILSWPGRLPEGKRLHQVVSSLDLNATLLDALDAPALPNSRGRSVLPLLEPTRSGQGVIWENMAFSEFCTDDSRQHRMIRQGEWKLNYYHGQPVQLFNLAEDPDELNDLAVHPDYTGIQQELIGRVHDGWDPDQIAETMRRKRADYNIIAGWARNTKPVDQYRWHLLPEMDYLDK
;
A
#
# COMPACT_ATOMS: atom_id res chain seq x y z
N MET A 1 -11.45 18.17 3.03
CA MET A 1 -11.56 16.90 2.26
C MET A 1 -13.03 16.44 2.21
N ASP A 2 -13.69 16.16 3.32
CA ASP A 2 -15.06 15.62 3.42
C ASP A 2 -16.09 16.35 2.54
N ARG A 3 -16.16 17.70 2.61
CA ARG A 3 -17.03 18.50 1.76
C ARG A 3 -16.81 18.27 0.25
N LEU A 4 -15.58 18.07 -0.19
CA LEU A 4 -15.27 17.84 -1.61
C LEU A 4 -15.74 16.45 -2.05
N ILE A 5 -15.59 15.45 -1.19
CA ILE A 5 -16.11 14.10 -1.42
C ILE A 5 -17.64 14.19 -1.53
N GLY A 6 -18.31 14.91 -0.61
CA GLY A 6 -19.74 15.15 -0.68
C GLY A 6 -20.19 15.74 -2.01
N GLN A 7 -19.48 16.72 -2.55
CA GLN A 7 -19.79 17.32 -3.86
C GLN A 7 -19.70 16.30 -5.02
N ILE A 8 -18.73 15.37 -4.97
CA ILE A 8 -18.61 14.29 -5.97
C ILE A 8 -19.80 13.33 -5.86
N LEU A 9 -20.17 12.93 -4.65
CA LEU A 9 -21.31 12.06 -4.40
C LEU A 9 -22.63 12.71 -4.83
N ASP A 10 -22.79 14.01 -4.58
CA ASP A 10 -23.95 14.77 -5.03
C ASP A 10 -24.01 14.85 -6.56
N ALA A 11 -22.89 15.02 -7.24
CA ALA A 11 -22.84 14.99 -8.69
C ALA A 11 -23.27 13.63 -9.26
N LEU A 12 -22.88 12.52 -8.65
CA LEU A 12 -23.35 11.18 -9.05
C LEU A 12 -24.90 11.08 -8.90
N ARG A 13 -25.44 11.52 -7.75
CA ARG A 13 -26.88 11.50 -7.50
C ARG A 13 -27.65 12.37 -8.49
N HIS A 14 -27.20 13.60 -8.73
CA HIS A 14 -27.85 14.52 -9.69
C HIS A 14 -27.88 13.98 -11.12
N ASN A 15 -26.92 13.14 -11.48
CA ASN A 15 -26.86 12.50 -12.80
C ASN A 15 -27.48 11.10 -12.82
N ASN A 16 -28.10 10.64 -11.76
CA ASN A 16 -28.69 9.29 -11.61
C ASN A 16 -27.68 8.15 -11.87
N LEU A 17 -26.40 8.36 -11.50
CA LEU A 17 -25.32 7.40 -11.66
C LEU A 17 -25.02 6.63 -10.36
N ASP A 18 -25.48 7.13 -9.22
CA ASP A 18 -25.15 6.62 -7.88
C ASP A 18 -25.57 5.16 -7.66
N GLN A 19 -26.67 4.72 -8.29
CA GLN A 19 -27.20 3.36 -8.12
C GLN A 19 -26.41 2.30 -8.90
N ASN A 20 -25.63 2.68 -9.91
CA ASN A 20 -24.87 1.73 -10.74
C ASN A 20 -23.38 2.11 -10.81
N THR A 21 -22.84 2.70 -9.76
CA THR A 21 -21.44 3.08 -9.66
C THR A 21 -20.81 2.43 -8.43
N LEU A 22 -19.74 1.66 -8.64
CA LEU A 22 -18.87 1.24 -7.56
C LEU A 22 -17.98 2.41 -7.15
N ILE A 23 -18.14 2.87 -5.93
CA ILE A 23 -17.35 3.94 -5.34
C ILE A 23 -16.28 3.31 -4.45
N VAL A 24 -15.03 3.67 -4.68
CA VAL A 24 -13.91 3.28 -3.82
C VAL A 24 -13.24 4.54 -3.28
N TYR A 25 -13.18 4.63 -1.95
CA TYR A 25 -12.41 5.65 -1.25
C TYR A 25 -11.23 5.00 -0.57
N MET A 26 -10.03 5.48 -0.84
CA MET A 26 -8.79 5.03 -0.20
C MET A 26 -7.73 6.14 -0.23
N SER A 27 -6.64 5.93 0.50
CA SER A 27 -5.40 6.71 0.35
C SER A 27 -4.30 5.83 -0.23
N ASP A 28 -3.30 6.43 -0.85
CA ASP A 28 -2.08 5.77 -1.33
C ASP A 28 -1.16 5.35 -0.19
N HIS A 29 -1.06 6.15 0.85
CA HIS A 29 -0.31 5.93 2.09
C HIS A 29 -0.92 6.74 3.23
N GLY A 30 -0.50 6.45 4.44
CA GLY A 30 -0.76 7.25 5.63
C GLY A 30 0.29 8.36 5.82
N GLU A 31 0.32 8.95 6.99
CA GLU A 31 1.25 10.03 7.36
C GLU A 31 1.54 9.96 8.86
N GLN A 32 2.81 10.05 9.24
CA GLN A 32 3.21 10.27 10.62
C GLN A 32 3.28 11.77 10.90
N VAL A 33 2.68 12.19 11.98
CA VAL A 33 2.60 13.61 12.39
C VAL A 33 3.13 13.79 13.81
N GLY A 34 4.12 13.00 14.18
CA GLY A 34 4.80 13.00 15.49
C GLY A 34 4.84 11.62 16.14
N GLU A 35 4.09 10.62 15.64
CA GLU A 35 4.17 9.26 16.14
C GLU A 35 5.57 8.68 15.95
N HIS A 36 6.08 7.96 16.95
CA HIS A 36 7.46 7.46 17.00
C HIS A 36 8.52 8.55 16.83
N ASP A 37 8.22 9.82 17.18
CA ASP A 37 9.07 11.00 16.94
C ASP A 37 9.41 11.19 15.43
N LEU A 38 8.57 10.68 14.55
CA LEU A 38 8.75 10.71 13.10
C LEU A 38 7.71 11.58 12.41
N TRP A 39 8.09 12.09 11.25
CA TRP A 39 7.24 12.84 10.32
C TRP A 39 7.31 12.20 8.95
N TRP A 40 6.27 12.37 8.15
CA TRP A 40 6.15 11.82 6.80
C TRP A 40 5.79 10.33 6.79
N LYS A 41 6.08 9.64 5.68
CA LYS A 41 5.51 8.34 5.30
C LYS A 41 6.54 7.26 4.95
N GLN A 42 7.84 7.53 5.13
CA GLN A 42 8.91 6.62 4.68
C GLN A 42 9.25 5.54 5.71
N THR A 43 8.23 5.00 6.36
CA THR A 43 8.35 3.93 7.35
C THR A 43 7.30 2.85 7.12
N PHE A 44 7.39 1.74 7.87
CA PHE A 44 6.38 0.69 7.86
C PHE A 44 5.44 0.70 9.06
N TYR A 45 5.51 1.69 9.92
CA TYR A 45 4.54 1.83 11.02
C TYR A 45 3.11 2.01 10.49
N GLU A 46 2.10 1.56 11.27
CA GLU A 46 0.69 1.60 10.86
C GLU A 46 0.26 2.98 10.38
N HIS A 47 0.76 4.05 11.00
CA HIS A 47 0.47 5.44 10.59
C HIS A 47 0.89 5.74 9.15
N SER A 48 1.91 5.06 8.63
CA SER A 48 2.39 5.21 7.24
C SER A 48 1.73 4.24 6.27
N VAL A 49 1.48 2.98 6.67
CA VAL A 49 1.08 1.91 5.72
C VAL A 49 -0.39 1.55 5.78
N LYS A 50 -1.07 1.83 6.90
CA LYS A 50 -2.49 1.57 7.05
C LYS A 50 -3.29 2.75 6.54
N VAL A 51 -4.15 2.50 5.57
CA VAL A 51 -4.98 3.51 4.92
C VAL A 51 -6.46 3.21 5.09
N PRO A 52 -7.31 4.25 5.16
CA PRO A 52 -8.75 4.06 5.12
C PRO A 52 -9.13 3.43 3.78
N THR A 53 -10.06 2.48 3.81
CA THR A 53 -10.58 1.84 2.60
C THR A 53 -12.07 1.63 2.74
N ILE A 54 -12.85 2.21 1.84
CA ILE A 54 -14.31 2.10 1.80
C ILE A 54 -14.73 1.72 0.40
N LEU A 55 -15.57 0.68 0.28
CA LEU A 55 -16.26 0.31 -0.95
C LEU A 55 -17.76 0.54 -0.77
N SER A 56 -18.38 1.19 -1.74
CA SER A 56 -19.83 1.39 -1.76
C SER A 56 -20.37 1.06 -3.15
N TRP A 57 -21.30 0.11 -3.21
CA TRP A 57 -22.00 -0.26 -4.44
C TRP A 57 -23.44 -0.60 -4.09
N PRO A 58 -24.35 0.36 -4.20
CA PRO A 58 -25.75 0.16 -3.80
C PRO A 58 -26.39 -1.04 -4.50
N GLY A 59 -27.11 -1.86 -3.73
CA GLY A 59 -27.77 -3.07 -4.24
C GLY A 59 -26.83 -4.23 -4.62
N ARG A 60 -25.50 -4.04 -4.54
CA ARG A 60 -24.49 -5.07 -4.86
C ARG A 60 -23.67 -5.47 -3.63
N LEU A 61 -23.23 -4.51 -2.84
CA LEU A 61 -22.48 -4.78 -1.62
C LEU A 61 -23.35 -4.59 -0.37
N PRO A 62 -23.12 -5.38 0.70
CA PRO A 62 -23.86 -5.23 1.95
C PRO A 62 -23.51 -3.90 2.64
N GLU A 63 -24.50 -3.24 3.20
CA GLU A 63 -24.32 -2.00 3.95
C GLU A 63 -23.74 -2.27 5.35
N GLY A 64 -22.88 -1.34 5.81
CA GLY A 64 -22.33 -1.34 7.17
C GLY A 64 -21.41 -2.51 7.53
N LYS A 65 -21.03 -3.34 6.56
CA LYS A 65 -20.12 -4.47 6.79
C LYS A 65 -18.70 -3.98 6.96
N ARG A 66 -17.99 -4.52 7.96
CA ARG A 66 -16.55 -4.34 8.16
C ARG A 66 -15.83 -5.66 7.90
N LEU A 67 -14.74 -5.60 7.15
CA LEU A 67 -13.78 -6.69 7.01
C LEU A 67 -12.63 -6.48 7.99
N HIS A 68 -12.27 -7.54 8.72
CA HIS A 68 -11.15 -7.52 9.67
C HIS A 68 -9.92 -8.24 9.10
N GLN A 69 -10.06 -8.79 7.92
CA GLN A 69 -8.96 -9.43 7.20
C GLN A 69 -7.93 -8.39 6.77
N VAL A 70 -6.67 -8.79 6.77
CA VAL A 70 -5.58 -8.00 6.19
C VAL A 70 -5.78 -7.97 4.68
N VAL A 71 -5.87 -6.77 4.13
CA VAL A 71 -6.10 -6.48 2.71
C VAL A 71 -5.05 -5.48 2.24
N SER A 72 -4.55 -5.65 1.04
CA SER A 72 -3.62 -4.72 0.39
C SER A 72 -4.29 -3.88 -0.69
N SER A 73 -3.62 -2.82 -1.14
CA SER A 73 -4.06 -2.04 -2.31
C SER A 73 -4.10 -2.88 -3.60
N LEU A 74 -3.29 -3.94 -3.69
CA LEU A 74 -3.33 -4.88 -4.81
C LEU A 74 -4.66 -5.65 -4.86
N ASP A 75 -5.22 -5.99 -3.70
CA ASP A 75 -6.50 -6.67 -3.59
C ASP A 75 -7.66 -5.77 -4.03
N LEU A 76 -7.57 -4.46 -3.77
CA LEU A 76 -8.55 -3.51 -4.28
C LEU A 76 -8.51 -3.41 -5.79
N ASN A 77 -7.32 -3.42 -6.39
CA ASN A 77 -7.17 -3.43 -7.84
C ASN A 77 -7.80 -4.70 -8.45
N ALA A 78 -7.51 -5.87 -7.88
CA ALA A 78 -8.14 -7.12 -8.29
C ALA A 78 -9.66 -7.09 -8.09
N THR A 79 -10.14 -6.46 -7.03
CA THR A 79 -11.57 -6.28 -6.75
C THR A 79 -12.27 -5.43 -7.81
N LEU A 80 -11.64 -4.34 -8.24
CA LEU A 80 -12.16 -3.49 -9.31
C LEU A 80 -12.27 -4.24 -10.62
N LEU A 81 -11.26 -5.01 -11.00
CA LEU A 81 -11.25 -5.82 -12.21
C LEU A 81 -12.34 -6.92 -12.17
N ASP A 82 -12.48 -7.61 -11.02
CA ASP A 82 -13.52 -8.61 -10.79
C ASP A 82 -14.93 -7.99 -10.86
N ALA A 83 -15.12 -6.81 -10.28
CA ALA A 83 -16.38 -6.09 -10.31
C ALA A 83 -16.81 -5.67 -11.73
N LEU A 84 -15.84 -5.45 -12.62
CA LEU A 84 -16.04 -5.05 -14.01
C LEU A 84 -16.01 -6.23 -14.99
N ASP A 85 -15.92 -7.47 -14.51
CA ASP A 85 -15.70 -8.67 -15.33
C ASP A 85 -14.49 -8.53 -16.28
N ALA A 86 -13.47 -7.78 -15.84
CA ALA A 86 -12.26 -7.55 -16.60
C ALA A 86 -11.17 -8.60 -16.26
N PRO A 87 -10.27 -8.91 -17.20
CA PRO A 87 -9.20 -9.87 -16.95
C PRO A 87 -8.24 -9.36 -15.88
N ALA A 88 -7.72 -10.28 -15.07
CA ALA A 88 -6.71 -9.97 -14.07
C ALA A 88 -5.45 -9.39 -14.72
N LEU A 89 -4.76 -8.48 -14.01
CA LEU A 89 -3.47 -7.96 -14.47
C LEU A 89 -2.41 -9.07 -14.46
N PRO A 90 -1.59 -9.16 -15.52
CA PRO A 90 -0.46 -10.08 -15.54
C PRO A 90 0.46 -9.86 -14.33
N ASN A 91 0.89 -10.96 -13.69
CA ASN A 91 1.79 -10.95 -12.55
C ASN A 91 1.26 -10.22 -11.29
N SER A 92 -0.02 -9.84 -11.23
CA SER A 92 -0.62 -9.30 -10.01
C SER A 92 -0.81 -10.42 -8.97
N ARG A 93 -0.46 -10.14 -7.72
CA ARG A 93 -0.71 -11.03 -6.57
C ARG A 93 -1.99 -10.66 -5.80
N GLY A 94 -2.66 -9.60 -6.19
CA GLY A 94 -3.91 -9.15 -5.55
C GLY A 94 -5.05 -10.13 -5.81
N ARG A 95 -5.95 -10.25 -4.84
CA ARG A 95 -7.15 -11.09 -4.90
C ARG A 95 -8.38 -10.25 -4.61
N SER A 96 -9.46 -10.49 -5.35
CA SER A 96 -10.72 -9.80 -5.11
C SER A 96 -11.26 -10.05 -3.71
N VAL A 97 -11.69 -8.98 -3.04
CA VAL A 97 -12.37 -9.05 -1.74
C VAL A 97 -13.88 -9.25 -1.86
N LEU A 98 -14.45 -9.23 -3.07
CA LEU A 98 -15.90 -9.45 -3.27
C LEU A 98 -16.39 -10.75 -2.64
N PRO A 99 -15.67 -11.90 -2.74
CA PRO A 99 -16.10 -13.13 -2.09
C PRO A 99 -16.17 -13.05 -0.56
N LEU A 100 -15.40 -12.16 0.08
CA LEU A 100 -15.50 -11.90 1.53
C LEU A 100 -16.73 -11.06 1.88
N LEU A 101 -17.16 -10.21 0.96
CA LEU A 101 -18.32 -9.33 1.12
C LEU A 101 -19.62 -10.07 0.77
N GLU A 102 -19.59 -10.93 -0.23
CA GLU A 102 -20.73 -11.72 -0.76
C GLU A 102 -20.48 -13.23 -0.60
N PRO A 103 -20.64 -13.85 0.58
CA PRO A 103 -20.34 -15.27 0.79
C PRO A 103 -21.13 -16.22 -0.11
N THR A 104 -22.30 -15.81 -0.59
CA THR A 104 -23.16 -16.60 -1.50
C THR A 104 -22.58 -16.73 -2.91
N ARG A 105 -21.66 -15.86 -3.30
CA ARG A 105 -21.02 -15.89 -4.61
C ARG A 105 -20.04 -17.06 -4.78
N SER A 106 -19.46 -17.56 -3.71
CA SER A 106 -18.45 -18.62 -3.76
C SER A 106 -18.94 -20.02 -3.43
N GLY A 107 -20.13 -20.18 -2.83
CA GLY A 107 -20.70 -21.50 -2.45
C GLY A 107 -19.84 -22.33 -1.46
N GLN A 108 -18.62 -21.92 -1.19
CA GLN A 108 -17.66 -22.51 -0.23
C GLN A 108 -17.01 -21.39 0.55
N GLY A 109 -16.60 -21.65 1.80
CA GLY A 109 -15.89 -20.69 2.62
C GLY A 109 -14.64 -20.14 1.90
N VAL A 110 -14.49 -18.82 1.85
CA VAL A 110 -13.33 -18.19 1.22
C VAL A 110 -12.12 -18.40 2.10
N ILE A 111 -11.10 -19.08 1.59
CA ILE A 111 -9.79 -19.14 2.24
C ILE A 111 -9.06 -17.83 1.92
N TRP A 112 -8.85 -17.01 2.95
CA TRP A 112 -8.11 -15.77 2.87
C TRP A 112 -6.81 -15.88 3.65
N GLU A 113 -5.68 -15.63 3.01
CA GLU A 113 -4.36 -15.77 3.67
C GLU A 113 -4.12 -14.77 4.79
N ASN A 114 -4.93 -13.73 4.85
CA ASN A 114 -4.85 -12.68 5.87
C ASN A 114 -3.45 -12.05 5.96
N MET A 115 -2.86 -11.76 4.79
CA MET A 115 -1.48 -11.32 4.66
C MET A 115 -1.36 -10.20 3.62
N ALA A 116 -0.50 -9.23 3.91
CA ALA A 116 -0.13 -8.15 3.00
C ALA A 116 1.36 -7.81 3.12
N PHE A 117 1.92 -7.29 2.02
CA PHE A 117 3.29 -6.78 1.98
C PHE A 117 3.31 -5.30 1.63
N SER A 118 4.35 -4.61 2.09
CA SER A 118 4.74 -3.29 1.61
C SER A 118 6.24 -3.27 1.39
N GLU A 119 6.70 -2.58 0.35
CA GLU A 119 8.12 -2.54 -0.03
C GLU A 119 8.60 -1.10 -0.16
N PHE A 120 9.82 -0.87 0.27
CA PHE A 120 10.51 0.40 0.13
C PHE A 120 11.93 0.16 -0.37
N CYS A 121 12.12 0.32 -1.68
CA CYS A 121 13.38 0.06 -2.38
C CYS A 121 13.72 1.28 -3.24
N THR A 122 14.33 2.30 -2.65
CA THR A 122 14.57 3.60 -3.31
C THR A 122 15.93 3.70 -4.01
N ASP A 123 16.89 2.91 -3.56
CA ASP A 123 18.26 2.90 -4.09
C ASP A 123 18.90 1.52 -3.89
N ASP A 124 20.19 1.40 -4.16
CA ASP A 124 20.93 0.15 -4.01
C ASP A 124 21.34 -0.19 -2.57
N SER A 125 21.01 0.66 -1.60
CA SER A 125 21.33 0.47 -0.18
C SER A 125 20.11 0.21 0.71
N ARG A 126 18.89 0.37 0.19
CA ARG A 126 17.66 0.31 0.96
C ARG A 126 16.68 -0.66 0.33
N GLN A 127 16.82 -1.93 0.65
CA GLN A 127 15.87 -2.98 0.34
C GLN A 127 15.14 -3.34 1.62
N HIS A 128 13.96 -2.74 1.77
CA HIS A 128 13.11 -2.91 2.94
C HIS A 128 11.79 -3.53 2.53
N ARG A 129 11.30 -4.48 3.31
CA ARG A 129 10.00 -5.10 3.09
C ARG A 129 9.30 -5.36 4.41
N MET A 130 8.04 -5.02 4.49
CA MET A 130 7.16 -5.32 5.59
C MET A 130 6.23 -6.45 5.21
N ILE A 131 5.95 -7.34 6.15
CA ILE A 131 4.84 -8.29 6.10
C ILE A 131 3.89 -8.06 7.27
N ARG A 132 2.60 -8.00 6.98
CA ARG A 132 1.52 -8.13 7.93
C ARG A 132 0.81 -9.46 7.71
N GLN A 133 0.73 -10.30 8.75
CA GLN A 133 0.01 -11.58 8.72
C GLN A 133 -0.86 -11.70 9.96
N GLY A 134 -2.17 -11.60 9.79
CA GLY A 134 -3.10 -11.57 10.92
C GLY A 134 -2.78 -10.42 11.88
N GLU A 135 -2.47 -10.76 13.13
CA GLU A 135 -2.07 -9.81 14.17
C GLU A 135 -0.57 -9.49 14.17
N TRP A 136 0.23 -10.30 13.49
CA TRP A 136 1.68 -10.13 13.47
C TRP A 136 2.13 -9.20 12.34
N LYS A 137 3.14 -8.39 12.63
CA LYS A 137 3.80 -7.52 11.67
C LYS A 137 5.30 -7.59 11.85
N LEU A 138 6.03 -7.79 10.75
CA LEU A 138 7.48 -7.80 10.75
C LEU A 138 7.98 -6.80 9.71
N ASN A 139 8.85 -5.89 10.15
CA ASN A 139 9.57 -4.96 9.29
C ASN A 139 10.97 -5.50 9.05
N TYR A 140 11.26 -5.88 7.82
CA TYR A 140 12.57 -6.38 7.39
C TYR A 140 13.39 -5.27 6.74
N TYR A 141 14.59 -5.07 7.23
CA TYR A 141 15.56 -4.12 6.72
C TYR A 141 16.81 -4.88 6.31
N HIS A 142 17.11 -4.96 5.03
CA HIS A 142 18.24 -5.77 4.54
C HIS A 142 19.57 -5.32 5.18
N GLY A 143 20.29 -6.25 5.79
CA GLY A 143 21.54 -5.99 6.52
C GLY A 143 21.38 -5.28 7.87
N GLN A 144 20.15 -5.11 8.38
CA GLN A 144 19.86 -4.51 9.67
C GLN A 144 18.96 -5.43 10.52
N PRO A 145 18.86 -5.21 11.83
CA PRO A 145 17.89 -5.91 12.67
C PRO A 145 16.47 -5.70 12.16
N VAL A 146 15.65 -6.75 12.27
CA VAL A 146 14.21 -6.67 12.01
C VAL A 146 13.47 -6.07 13.20
N GLN A 147 12.23 -5.64 12.98
CA GLN A 147 11.29 -5.31 14.04
C GLN A 147 10.08 -6.25 13.97
N LEU A 148 9.55 -6.66 15.11
CA LEU A 148 8.40 -7.55 15.21
C LEU A 148 7.37 -6.98 16.18
N PHE A 149 6.12 -6.91 15.76
CA PHE A 149 5.01 -6.40 16.58
C PHE A 149 3.81 -7.34 16.55
N ASN A 150 3.09 -7.39 17.66
CA ASN A 150 1.75 -7.96 17.74
C ASN A 150 0.72 -6.83 17.82
N LEU A 151 0.07 -6.51 16.71
CA LEU A 151 -0.83 -5.36 16.60
C LEU A 151 -2.20 -5.56 17.28
N ALA A 152 -2.49 -6.75 17.79
CA ALA A 152 -3.66 -6.96 18.63
C ALA A 152 -3.41 -6.49 20.08
N GLU A 153 -2.18 -6.63 20.55
CA GLU A 153 -1.76 -6.26 21.90
C GLU A 153 -1.10 -4.88 21.95
N ASP A 154 -0.41 -4.50 20.87
CA ASP A 154 0.35 -3.26 20.71
C ASP A 154 0.03 -2.60 19.35
N PRO A 155 -1.16 -2.00 19.22
CA PRO A 155 -1.59 -1.38 17.97
C PRO A 155 -0.76 -0.14 17.58
N ASP A 156 -0.05 0.45 18.54
CA ASP A 156 0.78 1.64 18.34
C ASP A 156 2.26 1.29 18.09
N GLU A 157 2.62 -0.01 18.04
CA GLU A 157 3.96 -0.51 17.70
C GLU A 157 5.07 0.06 18.60
N LEU A 158 4.82 0.16 19.90
CA LEU A 158 5.75 0.71 20.89
C LEU A 158 6.70 -0.34 21.48
N ASN A 159 6.37 -1.63 21.36
CA ASN A 159 7.11 -2.74 21.96
C ASN A 159 7.65 -3.68 20.87
N ASP A 160 8.91 -3.50 20.49
CA ASP A 160 9.58 -4.38 19.53
C ASP A 160 9.90 -5.74 20.19
N LEU A 161 9.24 -6.79 19.70
CA LEU A 161 9.37 -8.18 20.17
C LEU A 161 10.50 -8.95 19.47
N ALA A 162 11.23 -8.36 18.53
CA ALA A 162 12.23 -9.06 17.71
C ALA A 162 13.37 -9.65 18.53
N VAL A 163 13.70 -9.06 19.68
CA VAL A 163 14.77 -9.55 20.56
C VAL A 163 14.29 -10.51 21.63
N HIS A 164 12.99 -10.75 21.74
CA HIS A 164 12.41 -11.58 22.79
C HIS A 164 12.42 -13.06 22.34
N PRO A 165 13.03 -13.98 23.11
CA PRO A 165 13.26 -15.36 22.72
C PRO A 165 11.97 -16.15 22.43
N ASP A 166 10.87 -15.84 23.11
CA ASP A 166 9.60 -16.53 22.97
C ASP A 166 8.96 -16.33 21.57
N TYR A 167 9.34 -15.28 20.86
CA TYR A 167 8.81 -14.95 19.52
C TYR A 167 9.74 -15.33 18.36
N THR A 168 10.86 -16.02 18.66
CA THR A 168 11.82 -16.44 17.61
C THR A 168 11.16 -17.29 16.53
N GLY A 169 10.20 -18.15 16.89
CA GLY A 169 9.52 -19.02 15.93
C GLY A 169 8.71 -18.22 14.88
N ILE A 170 7.85 -17.32 15.34
CA ILE A 170 7.05 -16.47 14.43
C ILE A 170 7.95 -15.51 13.64
N GLN A 171 9.01 -14.98 14.26
CA GLN A 171 9.97 -14.12 13.56
C GLN A 171 10.59 -14.85 12.37
N GLN A 172 11.08 -16.09 12.56
CA GLN A 172 11.69 -16.87 11.50
C GLN A 172 10.68 -17.24 10.39
N GLU A 173 9.45 -17.58 10.76
CA GLU A 173 8.39 -17.85 9.79
C GLU A 173 8.16 -16.62 8.91
N LEU A 174 7.98 -15.43 9.51
CA LEU A 174 7.70 -14.20 8.78
C LEU A 174 8.89 -13.76 7.92
N ILE A 175 10.13 -13.93 8.39
CA ILE A 175 11.35 -13.71 7.57
C ILE A 175 11.36 -14.64 6.35
N GLY A 176 11.03 -15.92 6.53
CA GLY A 176 10.91 -16.86 5.42
C GLY A 176 9.89 -16.39 4.37
N ARG A 177 8.73 -15.89 4.81
CA ARG A 177 7.70 -15.32 3.91
C ARG A 177 8.14 -14.02 3.23
N VAL A 178 8.90 -13.17 3.93
CA VAL A 178 9.47 -11.95 3.34
C VAL A 178 10.36 -12.30 2.15
N HIS A 179 11.16 -13.34 2.25
CA HIS A 179 12.07 -13.78 1.18
C HIS A 179 11.40 -14.62 0.09
N ASP A 180 10.14 -15.02 0.26
CA ASP A 180 9.44 -15.80 -0.77
C ASP A 180 9.21 -14.95 -2.03
N GLY A 181 10.01 -15.27 -3.08
CA GLY A 181 10.00 -14.56 -4.35
C GLY A 181 10.47 -13.09 -4.25
N TRP A 182 11.27 -12.75 -3.22
CA TRP A 182 11.86 -11.43 -3.04
C TRP A 182 13.32 -11.55 -2.62
N ASP A 183 14.22 -11.04 -3.46
CA ASP A 183 15.67 -11.10 -3.29
C ASP A 183 16.22 -9.66 -3.20
N PRO A 184 16.64 -9.22 -2.01
CA PRO A 184 17.14 -7.86 -1.80
C PRO A 184 18.43 -7.56 -2.57
N ASP A 185 19.31 -8.55 -2.74
CA ASP A 185 20.57 -8.38 -3.47
C ASP A 185 20.32 -8.21 -4.97
N GLN A 186 19.40 -8.98 -5.54
CA GLN A 186 18.98 -8.83 -6.93
C GLN A 186 18.30 -7.48 -7.17
N ILE A 187 17.50 -7.01 -6.22
CA ILE A 187 16.85 -5.69 -6.28
C ILE A 187 17.92 -4.59 -6.23
N ALA A 188 18.90 -4.67 -5.32
CA ALA A 188 19.99 -3.71 -5.22
C ALA A 188 20.79 -3.62 -6.52
N GLU A 189 21.09 -4.75 -7.16
CA GLU A 189 21.75 -4.77 -8.47
C GLU A 189 20.90 -4.12 -9.56
N THR A 190 19.60 -4.39 -9.56
CA THR A 190 18.67 -3.75 -10.50
C THR A 190 18.64 -2.24 -10.32
N MET A 191 18.64 -1.76 -9.07
CA MET A 191 18.66 -0.33 -8.77
C MET A 191 19.98 0.34 -9.17
N ARG A 192 21.12 -0.36 -9.01
CA ARG A 192 22.42 0.14 -9.52
C ARG A 192 22.41 0.33 -11.04
N ARG A 193 21.87 -0.65 -11.79
CA ARG A 193 21.73 -0.55 -13.24
C ARG A 193 20.83 0.62 -13.64
N LYS A 194 19.66 0.73 -13.03
CA LYS A 194 18.74 1.85 -13.28
C LYS A 194 19.40 3.21 -12.98
N ARG A 195 20.22 3.30 -11.93
CA ARG A 195 20.97 4.53 -11.62
C ARG A 195 22.00 4.85 -12.70
N ALA A 196 22.70 3.85 -13.23
CA ALA A 196 23.64 4.05 -14.34
C ALA A 196 22.91 4.57 -15.59
N ASP A 197 21.79 3.98 -15.97
CA ASP A 197 20.95 4.43 -17.08
C ASP A 197 20.42 5.85 -16.86
N TYR A 198 19.93 6.14 -15.65
CA TYR A 198 19.49 7.48 -15.28
C TYR A 198 20.60 8.53 -15.43
N ASN A 199 21.84 8.20 -15.02
CA ASN A 199 22.99 9.11 -15.15
C ASN A 199 23.32 9.43 -16.60
N ILE A 200 23.15 8.48 -17.53
CA ILE A 200 23.30 8.70 -18.96
C ILE A 200 22.25 9.71 -19.45
N ILE A 201 20.98 9.45 -19.11
CA ILE A 201 19.86 10.32 -19.51
C ILE A 201 20.00 11.72 -18.90
N ALA A 202 20.38 11.79 -17.63
CA ALA A 202 20.63 13.07 -16.94
C ALA A 202 21.81 13.83 -17.55
N GLY A 203 22.85 13.12 -17.97
CA GLY A 203 23.98 13.68 -18.71
C GLY A 203 23.55 14.27 -20.06
N TRP A 204 22.77 13.52 -20.81
CA TRP A 204 22.16 14.01 -22.05
C TRP A 204 21.29 15.25 -21.81
N ALA A 205 20.39 15.22 -20.84
CA ALA A 205 19.50 16.35 -20.54
C ALA A 205 20.28 17.61 -20.13
N ARG A 206 21.36 17.48 -19.35
CA ARG A 206 22.24 18.62 -19.00
C ARG A 206 22.89 19.26 -20.23
N ASN A 207 23.28 18.45 -21.22
CA ASN A 207 23.97 18.93 -22.43
C ASN A 207 22.99 19.51 -23.45
N THR A 208 21.83 18.89 -23.65
CA THR A 208 20.87 19.29 -24.68
C THR A 208 19.84 20.29 -24.19
N LYS A 209 19.64 20.40 -22.87
CA LYS A 209 18.63 21.25 -22.22
C LYS A 209 17.27 21.14 -22.91
N PRO A 210 16.70 19.92 -23.05
CA PRO A 210 15.44 19.73 -23.73
C PRO A 210 14.35 20.57 -23.08
N VAL A 211 13.39 21.03 -23.89
CA VAL A 211 12.24 21.76 -23.38
C VAL A 211 11.42 20.75 -22.54
N ASP A 212 11.27 21.05 -21.26
CA ASP A 212 10.48 20.22 -20.32
C ASP A 212 8.98 20.46 -20.57
N GLN A 213 8.39 19.63 -21.41
CA GLN A 213 6.96 19.73 -21.76
C GLN A 213 6.03 19.15 -20.69
N TYR A 214 6.57 18.44 -19.70
CA TYR A 214 5.79 17.70 -18.71
C TYR A 214 5.95 18.23 -17.26
N ARG A 215 6.78 19.25 -17.07
CA ARG A 215 6.90 19.88 -15.77
C ARG A 215 5.67 20.74 -15.50
N TRP A 216 5.06 20.53 -14.36
CA TRP A 216 4.08 21.46 -13.83
C TRP A 216 4.74 22.83 -13.72
N HIS A 217 4.24 23.79 -14.48
CA HIS A 217 4.65 25.17 -14.30
C HIS A 217 4.16 25.57 -12.90
N LEU A 218 5.09 25.70 -11.96
CA LEU A 218 4.79 26.36 -10.71
C LEU A 218 4.44 27.80 -11.06
N LEU A 219 3.17 28.17 -10.91
CA LEU A 219 2.78 29.56 -10.96
C LEU A 219 3.43 30.27 -9.77
N PRO A 220 3.86 31.55 -9.92
CA PRO A 220 4.45 32.31 -8.81
C PRO A 220 3.61 32.30 -7.54
N GLU A 221 2.28 32.21 -7.69
CA GLU A 221 1.33 32.13 -6.58
C GLU A 221 1.33 30.77 -5.85
N MET A 222 1.96 29.74 -6.41
CA MET A 222 2.09 28.40 -5.80
C MET A 222 3.36 28.27 -4.95
N ASP A 223 4.24 29.25 -4.97
CA ASP A 223 5.44 29.28 -4.13
C ASP A 223 5.08 29.86 -2.76
N TYR A 224 4.73 28.97 -1.81
CA TYR A 224 4.34 29.36 -0.45
C TYR A 224 5.53 29.45 0.52
N LEU A 225 6.74 29.12 0.07
CA LEU A 225 7.91 29.02 0.95
C LEU A 225 8.70 30.33 1.09
N ASP A 226 8.42 31.32 0.24
CA ASP A 226 9.12 32.63 0.23
C ASP A 226 8.29 33.76 0.88
N LYS A 227 7.39 33.45 1.81
CA LYS A 227 6.65 34.46 2.58
C LYS A 227 6.73 34.24 4.07
#